data_0719c6d8cf59f6f85304a5bd33a9d02e
#
_entry.id   0719c6d8cf59f6f85304a5bd33a9d02e
#
_cell.length_a   1.000
_cell.length_b   1.000
_cell.length_c   1.000
_cell.angle_alpha   90.00
_cell.angle_beta   90.00
_cell.angle_gamma   90.00
#
_symmetry.space_group_name_H-M   'P 1'
#
loop_
_entity.id
_entity.type
_entity.pdbx_description
1 polymer ?
#
loop_
_entity_poly.entity_id
_entity_poly.type
_entity_poly.pdbx_seq_one_letter_code
_entity_poly.pdbx_strand_id
1 'polypeptide(L)'
;MSNKVAVVTGGTSGIGRATALALKDAGCTVYELSRRVQGVEGLHHISADVTREESVRAAVEQIMAREGRIDILVNNAGFGISGAVEFTSTEDAKSLFDVNFFGMVNMNRQVVPIMREAGHGRIVNLSSVAAPVPIPFQTYYSATKAAVNAYTMALANELRPFGVTVCAVMPGDIHTGFTAARRKIGEGDDIYQGRISRSVA
;
A
#
# COMPACT_ATOMS: atom_id res chain seq x y z
N MET A 1 -8.79 4.62 26.88
CA MET A 1 -8.98 4.06 25.52
C MET A 1 -8.01 2.91 25.38
N SER A 2 -8.44 1.74 24.91
CA SER A 2 -7.53 0.61 24.72
C SER A 2 -6.48 1.01 23.69
N ASN A 3 -5.21 0.85 24.03
CA ASN A 3 -4.09 1.16 23.16
C ASN A 3 -4.12 0.21 21.94
N LYS A 4 -4.64 0.69 20.80
CA LYS A 4 -4.72 -0.11 19.58
C LYS A 4 -3.36 -0.19 18.91
N VAL A 5 -3.05 -1.33 18.34
CA VAL A 5 -1.84 -1.55 17.56
C VAL A 5 -2.15 -1.39 16.09
N ALA A 6 -1.46 -0.47 15.43
CA ALA A 6 -1.61 -0.16 14.02
C ALA A 6 -0.31 -0.47 13.26
N VAL A 7 -0.47 -1.07 12.09
CA VAL A 7 0.63 -1.36 11.16
C VAL A 7 0.41 -0.57 9.89
N VAL A 8 1.41 0.19 9.44
CA VAL A 8 1.36 0.99 8.21
C VAL A 8 2.52 0.64 7.31
N THR A 9 2.25 0.09 6.13
CA THR A 9 3.31 -0.17 5.14
C THR A 9 3.64 1.08 4.32
N GLY A 10 4.93 1.31 4.04
CA GLY A 10 5.37 2.53 3.37
C GLY A 10 5.18 3.79 4.23
N GLY A 11 5.24 3.64 5.56
CA GLY A 11 4.94 4.70 6.52
C GLY A 11 6.03 5.77 6.67
N THR A 12 7.12 5.71 5.90
CA THR A 12 8.23 6.69 6.01
C THR A 12 8.03 7.96 5.17
N SER A 13 7.03 8.02 4.30
CA SER A 13 6.81 9.17 3.41
C SER A 13 5.34 9.33 3.00
N GLY A 14 5.01 10.49 2.45
CA GLY A 14 3.71 10.78 1.83
C GLY A 14 2.51 10.45 2.70
N ILE A 15 1.48 9.85 2.10
CA ILE A 15 0.22 9.48 2.77
C ILE A 15 0.48 8.51 3.92
N GLY A 16 1.37 7.52 3.71
CA GLY A 16 1.69 6.54 4.76
C GLY A 16 2.25 7.18 6.02
N ARG A 17 3.20 8.14 5.88
CA ARG A 17 3.76 8.87 7.02
C ARG A 17 2.69 9.71 7.72
N ALA A 18 1.88 10.44 6.97
CA ALA A 18 0.81 11.25 7.55
C ALA A 18 -0.22 10.39 8.30
N THR A 19 -0.59 9.24 7.72
CA THR A 19 -1.50 8.27 8.35
C THR A 19 -0.90 7.69 9.64
N ALA A 20 0.37 7.29 9.60
CA ALA A 20 1.04 6.72 10.77
C ALA A 20 1.12 7.70 11.93
N LEU A 21 1.46 8.97 11.65
CA LEU A 21 1.49 10.03 12.66
C LEU A 21 0.09 10.33 13.21
N ALA A 22 -0.93 10.43 12.34
CA ALA A 22 -2.30 10.66 12.78
C ALA A 22 -2.84 9.51 13.66
N LEU A 23 -2.50 8.26 13.37
CA LEU A 23 -2.84 7.12 14.21
C LEU A 23 -2.13 7.17 15.57
N LYS A 24 -0.87 7.58 15.60
CA LYS A 24 -0.14 7.82 16.86
C LYS A 24 -0.81 8.90 17.68
N ASP A 25 -1.13 10.04 17.08
CA ASP A 25 -1.81 11.16 17.76
C ASP A 25 -3.19 10.77 18.29
N ALA A 26 -3.85 9.80 17.62
CA ALA A 26 -5.09 9.19 18.10
C ALA A 26 -4.90 8.17 19.23
N GLY A 27 -3.65 7.96 19.72
CA GLY A 27 -3.34 7.08 20.85
C GLY A 27 -3.07 5.63 20.46
N CYS A 28 -2.76 5.34 19.20
CA CYS A 28 -2.33 4.00 18.79
C CYS A 28 -0.82 3.80 19.01
N THR A 29 -0.44 2.56 19.32
CA THR A 29 0.93 2.09 19.11
C THR A 29 1.10 1.81 17.62
N VAL A 30 2.00 2.52 16.94
CA VAL A 30 2.12 2.45 15.47
C VAL A 30 3.45 1.86 15.05
N TYR A 31 3.38 0.79 14.27
CA TYR A 31 4.50 0.18 13.57
C TYR A 31 4.46 0.61 12.09
N GLU A 32 5.52 1.28 11.65
CA GLU A 32 5.70 1.55 10.23
C GLU A 32 6.69 0.56 9.61
N LEU A 33 6.31 0.00 8.48
CA LEU A 33 7.10 -0.98 7.73
C LEU A 33 7.57 -0.37 6.41
N SER A 34 8.87 -0.37 6.19
CA SER A 34 9.47 0.06 4.93
C SER A 34 10.83 -0.60 4.70
N ARG A 35 11.36 -0.50 3.50
CA ARG A 35 12.72 -0.98 3.17
C ARG A 35 13.85 -0.07 3.66
N ARG A 36 13.51 1.07 4.25
CA ARG A 36 14.51 2.00 4.78
C ARG A 36 15.17 1.43 6.03
N VAL A 37 16.38 1.88 6.31
CA VAL A 37 17.10 1.52 7.54
C VAL A 37 16.62 2.37 8.72
N GLN A 38 16.19 3.60 8.44
CA GLN A 38 15.74 4.55 9.47
C GLN A 38 14.23 4.79 9.31
N GLY A 39 13.55 4.74 10.45
CA GLY A 39 12.13 5.02 10.56
C GLY A 39 11.80 6.50 10.77
N VAL A 40 10.55 6.76 11.10
CA VAL A 40 10.04 8.09 11.47
C VAL A 40 10.11 8.24 12.98
N GLU A 41 10.61 9.38 13.43
CA GLU A 41 10.68 9.68 14.86
C GLU A 41 9.33 9.54 15.56
N GLY A 42 9.35 8.86 16.69
CA GLY A 42 8.17 8.60 17.50
C GLY A 42 7.24 7.48 16.99
N LEU A 43 7.65 6.72 15.97
CA LEU A 43 7.01 5.49 15.51
C LEU A 43 7.94 4.29 15.74
N HIS A 44 7.36 3.11 15.88
CA HIS A 44 8.14 1.87 15.84
C HIS A 44 8.45 1.52 14.38
N HIS A 45 9.72 1.43 14.05
CA HIS A 45 10.17 1.06 12.72
C HIS A 45 10.54 -0.41 12.64
N ILE A 46 10.10 -1.09 11.57
CA ILE A 46 10.59 -2.41 11.18
C ILE A 46 10.99 -2.37 9.71
N SER A 47 12.26 -2.67 9.44
CA SER A 47 12.72 -2.79 8.05
C SER A 47 12.13 -4.06 7.42
N ALA A 48 11.27 -3.88 6.43
CA ALA A 48 10.59 -4.99 5.75
C ALA A 48 10.34 -4.68 4.27
N ASP A 49 10.44 -5.72 3.45
CA ASP A 49 10.06 -5.69 2.05
C ASP A 49 8.75 -6.45 1.87
N VAL A 50 7.68 -5.72 1.52
CA VAL A 50 6.34 -6.30 1.35
C VAL A 50 6.26 -7.31 0.19
N THR A 51 7.19 -7.26 -0.76
CA THR A 51 7.25 -8.22 -1.88
C THR A 51 7.77 -9.59 -1.45
N ARG A 52 8.38 -9.69 -0.27
CA ARG A 52 8.98 -10.92 0.26
C ARG A 52 8.14 -11.45 1.42
N GLU A 53 7.45 -12.56 1.19
CA GLU A 53 6.55 -13.16 2.19
C GLU A 53 7.26 -13.44 3.53
N GLU A 54 8.49 -13.92 3.51
CA GLU A 54 9.29 -14.18 4.70
C GLU A 54 9.59 -12.90 5.50
N SER A 55 9.90 -11.78 4.79
CA SER A 55 10.14 -10.49 5.42
C SER A 55 8.89 -9.95 6.12
N VAL A 56 7.74 -10.11 5.47
CA VAL A 56 6.43 -9.73 6.04
C VAL A 56 6.11 -10.58 7.26
N ARG A 57 6.28 -11.91 7.16
CA ARG A 57 6.05 -12.83 8.27
C ARG A 57 6.90 -12.47 9.49
N ALA A 58 8.20 -12.29 9.31
CA ALA A 58 9.11 -11.91 10.39
C ALA A 58 8.72 -10.59 11.06
N ALA A 59 8.28 -9.59 10.26
CA ALA A 59 7.82 -8.31 10.79
C ALA A 59 6.53 -8.48 11.62
N VAL A 60 5.56 -9.26 11.15
CA VAL A 60 4.31 -9.51 11.87
C VAL A 60 4.57 -10.32 13.15
N GLU A 61 5.41 -11.36 13.11
CA GLU A 61 5.82 -12.13 14.27
C GLU A 61 6.49 -11.24 15.34
N GLN A 62 7.36 -10.32 14.93
CA GLN A 62 8.00 -9.36 15.84
C GLN A 62 6.97 -8.44 16.53
N ILE A 63 5.97 -7.97 15.81
CA ILE A 63 4.89 -7.15 16.37
C ILE A 63 4.06 -7.99 17.36
N MET A 64 3.65 -9.19 16.96
CA MET A 64 2.86 -10.07 17.79
C MET A 64 3.59 -10.49 19.07
N ALA A 65 4.90 -10.73 19.02
CA ALA A 65 5.72 -11.03 20.19
C ALA A 65 5.76 -9.88 21.22
N ARG A 66 5.64 -8.63 20.74
CA ARG A 66 5.67 -7.44 21.62
C ARG A 66 4.31 -7.03 22.13
N GLU A 67 3.31 -7.05 21.25
CA GLU A 67 2.00 -6.43 21.50
C GLU A 67 0.86 -7.46 21.71
N GLY A 68 1.04 -8.68 21.21
CA GLY A 68 0.02 -9.73 21.26
C GLY A 68 -1.20 -9.47 20.39
N ARG A 69 -1.22 -8.38 19.61
CA ARG A 69 -2.37 -7.96 18.79
C ARG A 69 -2.00 -7.07 17.62
N ILE A 70 -2.84 -7.06 16.61
CA ILE A 70 -2.85 -6.05 15.53
C ILE A 70 -4.31 -5.67 15.26
N ASP A 71 -4.67 -4.42 15.50
CA ASP A 71 -6.05 -3.92 15.36
C ASP A 71 -6.31 -3.22 14.03
N ILE A 72 -5.28 -2.58 13.48
CA ILE A 72 -5.38 -1.78 12.26
C ILE A 72 -4.22 -2.15 11.34
N LEU A 73 -4.54 -2.45 10.09
CA LEU A 73 -3.55 -2.61 9.01
C LEU A 73 -3.84 -1.58 7.92
N VAL A 74 -2.84 -0.78 7.57
CA VAL A 74 -2.88 0.14 6.45
C VAL A 74 -1.87 -0.30 5.40
N ASN A 75 -2.35 -0.91 4.33
CA ASN A 75 -1.57 -1.29 3.17
C ASN A 75 -1.40 -0.07 2.26
N ASN A 76 -0.33 0.70 2.49
CA ASN A 76 -0.05 1.93 1.76
C ASN A 76 1.19 1.81 0.85
N ALA A 77 2.09 0.84 1.09
CA ALA A 77 3.27 0.67 0.26
C ALA A 77 2.91 0.55 -1.24
N GLY A 78 3.57 1.34 -2.06
CA GLY A 78 3.31 1.37 -3.49
C GLY A 78 4.15 2.43 -4.20
N PHE A 79 4.24 2.30 -5.52
CA PHE A 79 4.85 3.29 -6.40
C PHE A 79 4.10 3.37 -7.72
N GLY A 80 4.46 4.31 -8.57
CA GLY A 80 3.85 4.50 -9.88
C GLY A 80 4.86 4.30 -11.01
N ILE A 81 4.35 3.84 -12.15
CA ILE A 81 5.06 3.87 -13.43
C ILE A 81 4.20 4.65 -14.42
N SER A 82 4.83 5.49 -15.22
CA SER A 82 4.21 6.15 -16.36
C SER A 82 5.02 5.90 -17.64
N GLY A 83 4.33 5.63 -18.73
CA GLY A 83 4.89 5.34 -20.03
C GLY A 83 3.85 4.73 -20.96
N ALA A 84 4.12 4.70 -22.26
CA ALA A 84 3.28 3.97 -23.19
C ALA A 84 3.39 2.46 -22.95
N VAL A 85 2.29 1.74 -23.18
CA VAL A 85 2.22 0.29 -22.92
C VAL A 85 3.27 -0.48 -23.71
N GLU A 86 3.48 -0.14 -24.98
CA GLU A 86 4.44 -0.82 -25.86
C GLU A 86 5.90 -0.59 -25.47
N PHE A 87 6.22 0.50 -24.76
CA PHE A 87 7.57 0.84 -24.29
C PHE A 87 7.78 0.52 -22.79
N THR A 88 6.76 0.02 -22.10
CA THR A 88 6.89 -0.42 -20.72
C THR A 88 7.16 -1.92 -20.66
N SER A 89 8.31 -2.32 -20.12
CA SER A 89 8.70 -3.73 -20.09
C SER A 89 7.74 -4.56 -19.21
N THR A 90 7.66 -5.86 -19.53
CA THR A 90 6.89 -6.80 -18.69
C THR A 90 7.48 -6.91 -17.28
N GLU A 91 8.78 -6.77 -17.12
CA GLU A 91 9.48 -6.76 -15.84
C GLU A 91 9.06 -5.57 -15.00
N ASP A 92 8.94 -4.38 -15.60
CA ASP A 92 8.45 -3.19 -14.94
C ASP A 92 7.00 -3.34 -14.49
N ALA A 93 6.16 -3.87 -15.36
CA ALA A 93 4.76 -4.14 -15.03
C ALA A 93 4.63 -5.14 -13.88
N LYS A 94 5.41 -6.24 -13.91
CA LYS A 94 5.44 -7.23 -12.82
C LYS A 94 5.91 -6.62 -11.51
N SER A 95 7.02 -5.85 -11.52
CA SER A 95 7.54 -5.21 -10.32
C SER A 95 6.52 -4.26 -9.68
N LEU A 96 5.72 -3.59 -10.50
CA LEU A 96 4.63 -2.73 -10.02
C LEU A 96 3.52 -3.53 -9.34
N PHE A 97 3.12 -4.67 -9.92
CA PHE A 97 2.16 -5.57 -9.31
C PHE A 97 2.70 -6.21 -8.03
N ASP A 98 3.97 -6.60 -8.01
CA ASP A 98 4.62 -7.20 -6.84
C ASP A 98 4.53 -6.28 -5.62
N VAL A 99 4.76 -4.99 -5.79
CA VAL A 99 4.67 -4.04 -4.67
C VAL A 99 3.22 -3.64 -4.38
N ASN A 100 2.48 -3.15 -5.42
CA ASN A 100 1.19 -2.50 -5.21
C ASN A 100 0.07 -3.48 -4.89
N PHE A 101 0.16 -4.73 -5.36
CA PHE A 101 -0.87 -5.74 -5.19
C PHE A 101 -0.38 -6.91 -4.34
N PHE A 102 0.67 -7.63 -4.76
CA PHE A 102 1.13 -8.80 -4.01
C PHE A 102 1.73 -8.43 -2.66
N GLY A 103 2.37 -7.26 -2.53
CA GLY A 103 2.80 -6.76 -1.22
C GLY A 103 1.65 -6.57 -0.23
N MET A 104 0.51 -6.03 -0.69
CA MET A 104 -0.72 -5.95 0.09
C MET A 104 -1.27 -7.36 0.43
N VAL A 105 -1.27 -8.27 -0.54
CA VAL A 105 -1.71 -9.67 -0.35
C VAL A 105 -0.86 -10.36 0.72
N ASN A 106 0.45 -10.22 0.67
CA ASN A 106 1.37 -10.80 1.65
C ASN A 106 1.07 -10.29 3.08
N MET A 107 0.86 -8.99 3.23
CA MET A 107 0.46 -8.41 4.53
C MET A 107 -0.88 -8.97 5.02
N ASN A 108 -1.89 -8.99 4.15
CA ASN A 108 -3.22 -9.51 4.50
C ASN A 108 -3.16 -10.98 4.90
N ARG A 109 -2.40 -11.82 4.21
CA ARG A 109 -2.24 -13.24 4.56
C ARG A 109 -1.70 -13.47 5.97
N GLN A 110 -0.83 -12.60 6.45
CA GLN A 110 -0.28 -12.70 7.80
C GLN A 110 -1.21 -12.09 8.87
N VAL A 111 -1.91 -10.99 8.55
CA VAL A 111 -2.69 -10.23 9.54
C VAL A 111 -4.14 -10.71 9.66
N VAL A 112 -4.74 -11.19 8.56
CA VAL A 112 -6.14 -11.67 8.55
C VAL A 112 -6.40 -12.76 9.58
N PRO A 113 -5.56 -13.81 9.73
CA PRO A 113 -5.79 -14.82 10.77
C PRO A 113 -5.84 -14.22 12.18
N ILE A 114 -4.93 -13.29 12.48
CA ILE A 114 -4.84 -12.61 13.79
C ILE A 114 -6.14 -11.86 14.09
N MET A 115 -6.60 -11.04 13.14
CA MET A 115 -7.83 -10.26 13.30
C MET A 115 -9.08 -11.14 13.36
N ARG A 116 -9.14 -12.20 12.54
CA ARG A 116 -10.25 -13.16 12.54
C ARG A 116 -10.37 -13.88 13.89
N GLU A 117 -9.28 -14.35 14.46
CA GLU A 117 -9.24 -15.01 15.77
C GLU A 117 -9.58 -14.04 16.90
N ALA A 118 -9.17 -12.79 16.78
CA ALA A 118 -9.53 -11.73 17.74
C ALA A 118 -11.02 -11.31 17.65
N GLY A 119 -11.72 -11.64 16.56
CA GLY A 119 -13.11 -11.24 16.34
C GLY A 119 -13.29 -9.75 16.01
N HIS A 120 -12.21 -9.04 15.69
CA HIS A 120 -12.24 -7.62 15.32
C HIS A 120 -10.97 -7.23 14.55
N GLY A 121 -11.06 -6.17 13.79
CA GLY A 121 -9.93 -5.58 13.08
C GLY A 121 -10.37 -4.60 12.01
N ARG A 122 -9.43 -3.80 11.52
CA ARG A 122 -9.64 -2.90 10.40
C ARG A 122 -8.49 -2.95 9.43
N ILE A 123 -8.80 -3.26 8.17
CA ILE A 123 -7.85 -3.27 7.05
C ILE A 123 -8.20 -2.12 6.10
N VAL A 124 -7.23 -1.29 5.79
CA VAL A 124 -7.34 -0.19 4.84
C VAL A 124 -6.33 -0.41 3.72
N ASN A 125 -6.82 -0.59 2.50
CA ASN A 125 -5.98 -0.76 1.32
C ASN A 125 -5.93 0.55 0.51
N LEU A 126 -4.75 1.10 0.28
CA LEU A 126 -4.57 2.30 -0.54
C LEU A 126 -4.69 1.96 -2.02
N SER A 127 -5.84 2.31 -2.58
CA SER A 127 -6.12 2.28 -4.00
C SER A 127 -5.82 3.65 -4.64
N SER A 128 -6.60 4.07 -5.61
CA SER A 128 -6.50 5.35 -6.31
C SER A 128 -7.79 5.62 -7.08
N VAL A 129 -8.10 6.89 -7.36
CA VAL A 129 -9.10 7.26 -8.38
C VAL A 129 -8.75 6.70 -9.76
N ALA A 130 -7.48 6.39 -10.01
CA ALA A 130 -7.02 5.72 -11.22
C ALA A 130 -7.53 4.27 -11.37
N ALA A 131 -8.16 3.70 -10.34
CA ALA A 131 -8.77 2.37 -10.41
C ALA A 131 -10.10 2.38 -11.19
N PRO A 132 -11.11 3.19 -10.81
CA PRO A 132 -12.36 3.30 -11.56
C PRO A 132 -12.23 4.18 -12.83
N VAL A 133 -11.24 5.09 -12.87
CA VAL A 133 -10.99 5.99 -14.00
C VAL A 133 -9.55 5.84 -14.47
N PRO A 134 -9.28 4.86 -15.36
CA PRO A 134 -7.91 4.58 -15.81
C PRO A 134 -7.26 5.79 -16.51
N ILE A 135 -6.00 6.07 -16.15
CA ILE A 135 -5.28 7.22 -16.65
C ILE A 135 -4.38 6.79 -17.83
N PRO A 136 -4.47 7.43 -19.01
CA PRO A 136 -3.55 7.18 -20.13
C PRO A 136 -2.09 7.31 -19.67
N PHE A 137 -1.23 6.46 -20.22
CA PHE A 137 0.21 6.35 -19.87
C PHE A 137 0.49 5.96 -18.40
N GLN A 138 -0.54 5.61 -17.63
CA GLN A 138 -0.45 4.99 -16.33
C GLN A 138 -1.24 3.66 -16.29
N THR A 139 -1.31 2.96 -17.40
CA THR A 139 -2.16 1.78 -17.61
C THR A 139 -1.89 0.70 -16.59
N TYR A 140 -0.62 0.35 -16.37
CA TYR A 140 -0.26 -0.70 -15.40
C TYR A 140 -0.53 -0.27 -13.95
N TYR A 141 -0.30 1.02 -13.62
CA TYR A 141 -0.67 1.55 -12.31
C TYR A 141 -2.18 1.47 -12.07
N SER A 142 -2.99 1.91 -13.04
CA SER A 142 -4.45 1.80 -12.98
C SER A 142 -4.92 0.36 -12.82
N ALA A 143 -4.30 -0.57 -13.56
CA ALA A 143 -4.58 -2.00 -13.45
C ALA A 143 -4.29 -2.56 -12.05
N THR A 144 -3.13 -2.20 -11.44
CA THR A 144 -2.84 -2.63 -10.05
C THR A 144 -3.88 -2.10 -9.08
N LYS A 145 -4.31 -0.84 -9.23
CA LYS A 145 -5.28 -0.23 -8.32
C LYS A 145 -6.71 -0.77 -8.53
N ALA A 146 -7.08 -1.12 -9.76
CA ALA A 146 -8.31 -1.86 -10.04
C ALA A 146 -8.31 -3.25 -9.38
N ALA A 147 -7.19 -3.97 -9.45
CA ALA A 147 -7.01 -5.24 -8.76
C ALA A 147 -7.15 -5.09 -7.23
N VAL A 148 -6.55 -4.04 -6.63
CA VAL A 148 -6.72 -3.71 -5.20
C VAL A 148 -8.18 -3.50 -4.84
N ASN A 149 -8.97 -2.77 -5.67
CA ASN A 149 -10.39 -2.55 -5.42
C ASN A 149 -11.18 -3.87 -5.43
N ALA A 150 -11.02 -4.68 -6.47
CA ALA A 150 -11.71 -5.95 -6.59
C ALA A 150 -11.39 -6.89 -5.42
N TYR A 151 -10.10 -7.02 -5.09
CA TYR A 151 -9.64 -7.80 -3.94
C TYR A 151 -10.24 -7.30 -2.62
N THR A 152 -10.23 -5.99 -2.39
CA THR A 152 -10.74 -5.37 -1.16
C THR A 152 -12.23 -5.63 -0.97
N MET A 153 -13.01 -5.52 -2.04
CA MET A 153 -14.47 -5.76 -2.00
C MET A 153 -14.78 -7.24 -1.67
N ALA A 154 -14.06 -8.17 -2.27
CA ALA A 154 -14.22 -9.60 -1.97
C ALA A 154 -13.82 -9.88 -0.51
N LEU A 155 -12.64 -9.46 -0.09
CA LEU A 155 -12.12 -9.68 1.27
C LEU A 155 -13.05 -9.06 2.35
N ALA A 156 -13.65 -7.91 2.07
CA ALA A 156 -14.60 -7.28 2.99
C ALA A 156 -15.82 -8.17 3.28
N ASN A 157 -16.33 -8.87 2.26
CA ASN A 157 -17.44 -9.82 2.42
C ASN A 157 -16.99 -11.10 3.15
N GLU A 158 -15.81 -11.62 2.84
CA GLU A 158 -15.25 -12.81 3.51
C GLU A 158 -15.04 -12.58 5.01
N LEU A 159 -14.61 -11.39 5.41
CA LEU A 159 -14.23 -11.09 6.79
C LEU A 159 -15.33 -10.47 7.64
N ARG A 160 -16.43 -10.01 7.01
CA ARG A 160 -17.57 -9.42 7.74
C ARG A 160 -18.14 -10.33 8.84
N PRO A 161 -18.30 -11.66 8.65
CA PRO A 161 -18.78 -12.54 9.70
C PRO A 161 -17.86 -12.61 10.93
N PHE A 162 -16.60 -12.26 10.78
CA PHE A 162 -15.59 -12.28 11.84
C PHE A 162 -15.37 -10.90 12.51
N GLY A 163 -16.25 -9.93 12.26
CA GLY A 163 -16.12 -8.59 12.87
C GLY A 163 -14.96 -7.75 12.33
N VAL A 164 -14.32 -8.17 11.23
CA VAL A 164 -13.22 -7.44 10.60
C VAL A 164 -13.76 -6.58 9.46
N THR A 165 -13.44 -5.29 9.49
CA THR A 165 -13.83 -4.35 8.43
C THR A 165 -12.67 -4.13 7.46
N VAL A 166 -12.98 -4.17 6.16
CA VAL A 166 -11.99 -3.93 5.09
C VAL A 166 -12.51 -2.85 4.16
N CYS A 167 -11.68 -1.87 3.83
CA CYS A 167 -12.05 -0.82 2.89
C CYS A 167 -10.87 -0.41 1.99
N ALA A 168 -11.20 0.08 0.80
CA ALA A 168 -10.25 0.76 -0.09
C ALA A 168 -10.41 2.27 0.06
N VAL A 169 -9.28 2.97 0.21
CA VAL A 169 -9.23 4.43 0.10
C VAL A 169 -8.68 4.76 -1.28
N MET A 170 -9.37 5.61 -2.02
CA MET A 170 -9.02 6.01 -3.39
C MET A 170 -8.60 7.48 -3.42
N PRO A 171 -7.35 7.80 -3.06
CA PRO A 171 -6.88 9.17 -3.16
C PRO A 171 -6.91 9.66 -4.61
N GLY A 172 -7.22 10.95 -4.77
CA GLY A 172 -7.01 11.67 -6.02
C GLY A 172 -5.60 12.23 -6.09
N ASP A 173 -5.49 13.44 -6.63
CA ASP A 173 -4.22 14.13 -6.76
C ASP A 173 -3.86 14.78 -5.40
N ILE A 174 -2.93 14.14 -4.68
CA ILE A 174 -2.44 14.62 -3.39
C ILE A 174 -0.97 15.01 -3.56
N HIS A 175 -0.65 16.25 -3.19
CA HIS A 175 0.72 16.75 -3.26
C HIS A 175 1.62 16.02 -2.26
N THR A 176 2.38 15.05 -2.79
CA THR A 176 3.35 14.25 -2.05
C THR A 176 4.58 13.97 -2.93
N GLY A 177 5.62 13.39 -2.37
CA GLY A 177 6.77 12.92 -3.17
C GLY A 177 6.46 11.73 -4.10
N PHE A 178 5.22 11.22 -4.13
CA PHE A 178 4.84 10.05 -4.94
C PHE A 178 5.00 10.32 -6.46
N THR A 179 4.52 11.47 -6.94
CA THR A 179 4.62 11.84 -8.37
C THR A 179 6.07 12.04 -8.79
N ALA A 180 6.90 12.66 -7.93
CA ALA A 180 8.33 12.83 -8.19
C ALA A 180 9.09 11.49 -8.18
N ALA A 181 8.68 10.56 -7.32
CA ALA A 181 9.28 9.23 -7.20
C ALA A 181 8.75 8.22 -8.24
N ARG A 182 7.77 8.59 -9.08
CA ARG A 182 7.24 7.75 -10.15
C ARG A 182 8.35 7.43 -11.16
N ARG A 183 8.46 6.16 -11.55
CA ARG A 183 9.32 5.77 -12.66
C ARG A 183 8.71 6.26 -13.96
N LYS A 184 9.42 7.15 -14.66
CA LYS A 184 8.98 7.74 -15.92
C LYS A 184 9.70 7.07 -17.08
N ILE A 185 8.94 6.48 -18.01
CA ILE A 185 9.42 5.90 -19.26
C ILE A 185 9.02 6.85 -20.36
N GLY A 186 10.01 7.62 -20.85
CA GLY A 186 9.80 8.65 -21.87
C GLY A 186 9.99 8.15 -23.30
N GLU A 187 10.31 6.86 -23.48
CA GLU A 187 10.49 6.26 -24.81
C GLU A 187 9.19 6.38 -25.61
N GLY A 188 9.32 6.79 -26.88
CA GLY A 188 8.20 6.97 -27.78
C GLY A 188 7.39 8.28 -27.57
N ASP A 189 7.86 9.23 -26.75
CA ASP A 189 7.11 10.48 -26.53
C ASP A 189 6.97 11.32 -27.79
N ASP A 190 7.92 11.24 -28.71
CA ASP A 190 7.85 11.82 -30.07
C ASP A 190 6.74 11.16 -30.90
N ILE A 191 6.64 9.83 -30.88
CA ILE A 191 5.59 9.05 -31.55
C ILE A 191 4.21 9.43 -30.98
N TYR A 192 4.12 9.62 -29.69
CA TYR A 192 2.90 10.04 -28.99
C TYR A 192 2.73 11.57 -28.91
N GLN A 193 3.47 12.34 -29.70
CA GLN A 193 3.34 13.80 -29.86
C GLN A 193 3.44 14.56 -28.51
N GLY A 194 4.36 14.14 -27.66
CA GLY A 194 4.59 14.74 -26.34
C GLY A 194 3.49 14.45 -25.31
N ARG A 195 2.60 13.46 -25.56
CA ARG A 195 1.50 13.15 -24.65
C ARG A 195 1.96 12.37 -23.40
N ILE A 196 3.06 11.60 -23.52
CA ILE A 196 3.61 10.85 -22.38
C ILE A 196 4.13 11.86 -21.34
N SER A 197 4.98 12.79 -21.75
CA SER A 197 5.54 13.80 -20.84
C SER A 197 4.46 14.70 -20.24
N ARG A 198 3.43 15.09 -21.00
CA ARG A 198 2.30 15.87 -20.47
C ARG A 198 1.44 15.11 -19.45
N SER A 199 1.37 13.80 -19.53
CA SER A 199 0.56 12.99 -18.60
C SER A 199 1.15 12.90 -17.19
N VAL A 200 2.38 13.37 -16.99
CA VAL A 200 3.13 13.27 -15.73
C VAL A 200 3.68 14.61 -15.23
N ALA A 201 3.27 15.69 -15.88
CA ALA A 201 3.63 17.07 -15.52
C ALA A 201 2.89 17.55 -14.26
#